data_a51eb488f9be60087b18ad0408eec87c
#
_entry.id   a51eb488f9be60087b18ad0408eec87c
#
_cell.length_a   1.000
_cell.length_b   1.000
_cell.length_c   1.000
_cell.angle_alpha   90.00
_cell.angle_beta   90.00
_cell.angle_gamma   90.00
#
_symmetry.space_group_name_H-M   'P 1'
#
loop_
_entity.id
_entity.type
_entity.pdbx_description
1 polymer ?
#
loop_
_entity_poly.entity_id
_entity_poly.type
_entity_poly.pdbx_seq_one_letter_code
_entity_poly.pdbx_strand_id
1 'polypeptide(L)'
;MKPDFSGEYVLNRPASTLSAIVAPVAQSGVLRIEHHEPKFTAHQTIVLDGKPFESNFELLSDGREVVTDAGGRRIVSTLRWDGDALVVTWRIHGPDGEVTISFRYELQDGGRRLRAAEQLRGGGRDQDNLWVFERR
;
A
#
# COMPACT_ATOMS: atom_id res chain seq x y z
N MET A 1 -6.58 11.26 19.11
CA MET A 1 -5.20 11.34 18.56
C MET A 1 -5.03 10.27 17.51
N LYS A 2 -4.46 10.63 16.36
CA LYS A 2 -4.23 9.69 15.27
C LYS A 2 -2.94 8.92 15.50
N PRO A 3 -2.89 7.64 15.14
CA PRO A 3 -1.66 6.86 15.29
C PRO A 3 -0.55 7.37 14.37
N ASP A 4 0.69 7.15 14.80
CA ASP A 4 1.88 7.47 14.04
C ASP A 4 2.38 6.19 13.39
N PHE A 5 2.36 6.15 12.07
CA PHE A 5 2.79 4.98 11.30
C PHE A 5 4.30 4.92 11.07
N SER A 6 5.06 5.93 11.50
CA SER A 6 6.50 5.97 11.25
C SER A 6 7.20 4.72 11.78
N GLY A 7 8.13 4.21 11.01
CA GLY A 7 8.92 3.05 11.41
C GLY A 7 9.37 2.23 10.22
N GLU A 8 10.15 1.21 10.51
CA GLU A 8 10.58 0.22 9.54
C GLU A 8 9.94 -1.12 9.86
N TYR A 9 9.36 -1.76 8.86
CA TYR A 9 8.59 -2.97 9.01
C TYR A 9 9.09 -4.04 8.04
N VAL A 10 9.05 -5.30 8.49
CA VAL A 10 9.46 -6.45 7.69
C VAL A 10 8.24 -7.33 7.44
N LEU A 11 8.09 -7.78 6.20
CA LEU A 11 6.97 -8.64 5.82
C LEU A 11 6.98 -9.94 6.61
N ASN A 12 5.85 -10.23 7.25
CA ASN A 12 5.59 -11.53 7.87
C ASN A 12 4.78 -12.36 6.87
N ARG A 13 5.50 -13.09 6.02
CA ARG A 13 4.87 -13.87 4.95
C ARG A 13 3.87 -14.92 5.49
N PRO A 14 4.19 -15.69 6.53
CA PRO A 14 3.24 -16.67 7.08
C PRO A 14 1.96 -16.07 7.63
N ALA A 15 1.99 -14.85 8.16
CA ALA A 15 0.80 -14.17 8.68
C ALA A 15 0.00 -13.47 7.61
N SER A 16 0.55 -13.31 6.42
CA SER A 16 -0.10 -12.64 5.29
C SER A 16 -1.03 -13.60 4.56
N THR A 17 -2.14 -13.05 4.00
CA THR A 17 -3.07 -13.82 3.19
C THR A 17 -3.08 -13.22 1.79
N LEU A 18 -2.48 -13.92 0.85
CA LEU A 18 -2.27 -13.42 -0.50
C LEU A 18 -3.07 -14.18 -1.52
N SER A 19 -3.45 -13.49 -2.61
CA SER A 19 -4.19 -14.10 -3.72
C SER A 19 -3.38 -15.21 -4.39
N ALA A 20 -4.06 -16.05 -5.14
CA ALA A 20 -3.42 -17.13 -5.87
C ALA A 20 -2.38 -16.64 -6.89
N ILE A 21 -2.50 -15.38 -7.32
CA ILE A 21 -1.55 -14.77 -8.26
C ILE A 21 -0.25 -14.39 -7.56
N VAL A 22 -0.33 -13.83 -6.35
CA VAL A 22 0.81 -13.27 -5.63
C VAL A 22 1.45 -14.27 -4.67
N ALA A 23 0.64 -15.13 -4.03
CA ALA A 23 1.12 -16.05 -3.01
C ALA A 23 2.32 -16.92 -3.45
N PRO A 24 2.33 -17.50 -4.67
CA PRO A 24 3.45 -18.35 -5.07
C PRO A 24 4.77 -17.61 -5.26
N VAL A 25 4.74 -16.29 -5.49
CA VAL A 25 5.93 -15.52 -5.86
C VAL A 25 6.40 -14.57 -4.77
N ALA A 26 5.55 -14.23 -3.80
CA ALA A 26 5.91 -13.28 -2.73
C ALA A 26 6.88 -13.96 -1.75
N GLN A 27 8.07 -13.39 -1.58
CA GLN A 27 9.12 -13.95 -0.75
C GLN A 27 9.40 -13.14 0.50
N SER A 28 9.74 -11.86 0.33
CA SER A 28 10.11 -10.99 1.44
C SER A 28 9.71 -9.55 1.13
N GLY A 29 9.79 -8.70 2.13
CA GLY A 29 9.51 -7.29 1.93
C GLY A 29 9.93 -6.44 3.11
N VAL A 30 10.27 -5.19 2.81
CA VAL A 30 10.58 -4.17 3.80
C VAL A 30 9.75 -2.93 3.45
N LEU A 31 9.12 -2.35 4.45
CA LEU A 31 8.33 -1.13 4.31
C LEU A 31 8.85 -0.12 5.32
N ARG A 32 9.27 1.04 4.82
CA ARG A 32 9.70 2.15 5.68
C ARG A 32 8.73 3.30 5.51
N ILE A 33 8.19 3.78 6.62
CA ILE A 33 7.23 4.88 6.64
C ILE A 33 7.80 6.04 7.43
N GLU A 34 7.68 7.23 6.85
CA GLU A 34 7.92 8.50 7.53
C GLU A 34 6.58 9.24 7.56
N HIS A 35 6.05 9.41 8.76
CA HIS A 35 4.73 9.99 8.96
C HIS A 35 4.81 11.16 9.91
N HIS A 36 4.64 12.35 9.36
CA HIS A 36 4.57 13.62 10.10
C HIS A 36 3.29 14.31 9.66
N GLU A 37 2.21 14.05 10.38
CA GLU A 37 0.87 14.49 10.00
C GLU A 37 0.84 15.94 9.54
N PRO A 38 0.29 16.27 8.34
CA PRO A 38 -0.47 15.39 7.43
C PRO A 38 0.37 14.67 6.37
N LYS A 39 1.70 14.75 6.42
CA LYS A 39 2.59 14.21 5.40
C LYS A 39 2.91 12.74 5.69
N PHE A 40 2.70 11.90 4.69
CA PHE A 40 2.94 10.46 4.78
C PHE A 40 3.81 10.04 3.60
N THR A 41 4.97 9.45 3.89
CA THR A 41 5.90 8.96 2.89
C THR A 41 6.14 7.48 3.12
N ALA A 42 6.02 6.67 2.08
CA ALA A 42 6.25 5.23 2.16
C ALA A 42 7.27 4.78 1.13
N HIS A 43 8.21 3.94 1.56
CA HIS A 43 9.20 3.29 0.71
C HIS A 43 9.05 1.80 0.92
N GLN A 44 8.75 1.06 -0.13
CA GLN A 44 8.52 -0.36 -0.04
C GLN A 44 9.36 -1.12 -1.05
N THR A 45 9.96 -2.21 -0.59
CA THR A 45 10.63 -3.17 -1.48
C THR A 45 10.03 -4.54 -1.21
N ILE A 46 9.43 -5.13 -2.23
CA ILE A 46 8.87 -6.49 -2.17
C ILE A 46 9.66 -7.36 -3.14
N VAL A 47 10.09 -8.52 -2.67
CA VAL A 47 10.77 -9.49 -3.53
C VAL A 47 9.73 -10.49 -4.03
N LEU A 48 9.54 -10.51 -5.35
CA LEU A 48 8.63 -11.42 -6.05
C LEU A 48 9.45 -12.25 -7.02
N ASP A 49 9.43 -13.58 -6.84
CA ASP A 49 10.14 -14.52 -7.71
C ASP A 49 11.63 -14.13 -7.89
N GLY A 50 12.29 -13.81 -6.77
CA GLY A 50 13.69 -13.45 -6.74
C GLY A 50 14.03 -12.05 -7.23
N LYS A 51 13.03 -11.23 -7.61
CA LYS A 51 13.24 -9.89 -8.13
C LYS A 51 12.69 -8.84 -7.17
N PRO A 52 13.49 -7.80 -6.83
CA PRO A 52 12.99 -6.72 -5.98
C PRO A 52 12.13 -5.75 -6.81
N PHE A 53 10.97 -5.38 -6.25
CA PHE A 53 10.10 -4.35 -6.79
C PHE A 53 9.99 -3.23 -5.76
N GLU A 54 10.42 -2.03 -6.16
CA GLU A 54 10.40 -0.86 -5.30
C GLU A 54 9.19 0.01 -5.62
N SER A 55 8.55 0.52 -4.57
CA SER A 55 7.42 1.42 -4.69
C SER A 55 7.57 2.52 -3.66
N ASN A 56 7.48 3.77 -4.11
CA ASN A 56 7.63 4.92 -3.23
C ASN A 56 6.49 5.89 -3.50
N PHE A 57 5.92 6.46 -2.45
CA PHE A 57 4.96 7.54 -2.61
C PHE A 57 4.99 8.49 -1.42
N GLU A 58 4.55 9.73 -1.67
CA GLU A 58 4.36 10.74 -0.66
C GLU A 58 3.03 11.43 -0.93
N LEU A 59 2.15 11.45 0.07
CA LEU A 59 0.83 12.06 -0.03
C LEU A 59 0.48 12.76 1.27
N LEU A 60 -0.48 13.69 1.20
CA LEU A 60 -1.05 14.32 2.37
C LEU A 60 -2.34 13.62 2.76
N SER A 61 -2.51 13.39 4.05
CA SER A 61 -3.63 12.62 4.59
C SER A 61 -4.96 13.39 4.66
N ASP A 62 -5.02 14.54 4.01
CA ASP A 62 -6.21 15.41 4.00
C ASP A 62 -7.26 15.01 2.95
N GLY A 63 -7.02 13.94 2.20
CA GLY A 63 -7.95 13.43 1.19
C GLY A 63 -7.91 14.14 -0.14
N ARG A 64 -7.02 15.13 -0.34
CA ARG A 64 -6.92 15.83 -1.62
C ARG A 64 -6.47 14.89 -2.73
N GLU A 65 -6.99 15.13 -3.92
CA GLU A 65 -6.57 14.38 -5.08
C GLU A 65 -5.28 14.93 -5.64
N VAL A 66 -4.34 14.03 -5.94
CA VAL A 66 -3.11 14.36 -6.67
C VAL A 66 -3.19 13.65 -8.01
N VAL A 67 -3.17 14.43 -9.09
CA VAL A 67 -3.26 13.89 -10.44
C VAL A 67 -1.88 13.89 -11.07
N THR A 68 -1.47 12.72 -11.60
CA THR A 68 -0.21 12.54 -12.28
C THR A 68 -0.46 11.90 -13.64
N ASP A 69 0.13 12.45 -14.68
CA ASP A 69 0.07 11.86 -16.02
C ASP A 69 1.41 11.22 -16.33
N ALA A 70 1.41 9.93 -16.69
CA ALA A 70 2.61 9.18 -16.98
C ALA A 70 2.33 8.12 -18.05
N GLY A 71 3.07 8.13 -19.16
CA GLY A 71 3.00 7.10 -20.18
C GLY A 71 1.59 6.90 -20.76
N GLY A 72 0.84 7.96 -20.99
CA GLY A 72 -0.53 7.88 -21.51
C GLY A 72 -1.57 7.46 -20.49
N ARG A 73 -1.19 7.40 -19.22
CA ARG A 73 -2.08 7.04 -18.11
C ARG A 73 -2.25 8.21 -17.18
N ARG A 74 -3.47 8.35 -16.66
CA ARG A 74 -3.77 9.33 -15.61
C ARG A 74 -3.93 8.59 -14.29
N ILE A 75 -3.16 8.98 -13.30
CA ILE A 75 -3.21 8.39 -11.97
C ILE A 75 -3.75 9.44 -11.00
N VAL A 76 -4.85 9.12 -10.33
CA VAL A 76 -5.44 9.98 -9.31
C VAL A 76 -5.20 9.31 -7.96
N SER A 77 -4.41 9.96 -7.12
CA SER A 77 -3.98 9.44 -5.83
C SER A 77 -4.65 10.20 -4.69
N THR A 78 -5.13 9.49 -3.68
CA THR A 78 -5.68 10.09 -2.47
C THR A 78 -5.18 9.33 -1.24
N LEU A 79 -5.01 10.04 -0.13
CA LEU A 79 -4.74 9.45 1.17
C LEU A 79 -5.65 10.10 2.19
N ARG A 80 -6.39 9.30 2.94
CA ARG A 80 -7.32 9.83 3.94
C ARG A 80 -7.40 8.93 5.15
N TRP A 81 -7.79 9.52 6.26
CA TRP A 81 -8.10 8.78 7.48
C TRP A 81 -9.48 8.15 7.39
N ASP A 82 -9.60 6.94 7.91
CA ASP A 82 -10.86 6.26 8.14
C ASP A 82 -10.78 5.67 9.55
N GLY A 83 -11.27 6.44 10.54
CA GLY A 83 -11.00 6.11 11.94
C GLY A 83 -9.51 6.23 12.22
N ASP A 84 -8.91 5.16 12.74
CA ASP A 84 -7.46 5.08 13.00
C ASP A 84 -6.69 4.42 11.86
N ALA A 85 -7.35 4.12 10.75
CA ALA A 85 -6.71 3.58 9.57
C ALA A 85 -6.39 4.69 8.56
N LEU A 86 -5.33 4.51 7.80
CA LEU A 86 -5.02 5.34 6.64
C LEU A 86 -5.34 4.56 5.38
N VAL A 87 -6.11 5.16 4.48
CA VAL A 87 -6.49 4.55 3.21
C VAL A 87 -5.88 5.32 2.07
N VAL A 88 -5.01 4.67 1.30
CA VAL A 88 -4.48 5.23 0.06
C VAL A 88 -5.18 4.57 -1.10
N THR A 89 -5.57 5.37 -2.10
CA THR A 89 -6.24 4.89 -3.29
C THR A 89 -5.59 5.47 -4.53
N TRP A 90 -5.30 4.62 -5.49
CA TRP A 90 -4.82 5.02 -6.81
C TRP A 90 -5.85 4.56 -7.84
N ARG A 91 -6.41 5.54 -8.59
CA ARG A 91 -7.26 5.24 -9.75
C ARG A 91 -6.43 5.50 -11.00
N ILE A 92 -6.19 4.46 -11.77
CA ILE A 92 -5.34 4.50 -12.95
C ILE A 92 -6.21 4.39 -14.18
N HIS A 93 -6.26 5.47 -14.96
CA HIS A 93 -7.01 5.53 -16.22
C HIS A 93 -6.05 5.37 -17.38
N GLY A 94 -6.26 4.36 -18.19
CA GLY A 94 -5.42 4.08 -19.35
C GLY A 94 -6.24 3.72 -20.58
N PRO A 95 -5.58 3.43 -21.72
CA PRO A 95 -6.27 3.06 -22.96
C PRO A 95 -7.18 1.84 -22.82
N ASP A 96 -6.82 0.93 -21.91
CA ASP A 96 -7.53 -0.33 -21.72
C ASP A 96 -8.56 -0.29 -20.59
N GLY A 97 -8.86 0.90 -20.07
CA GLY A 97 -9.85 1.07 -19.02
C GLY A 97 -9.25 1.55 -17.71
N GLU A 98 -10.01 1.38 -16.63
CA GLU A 98 -9.63 1.85 -15.30
C GLU A 98 -9.25 0.70 -14.38
N VAL A 99 -8.16 0.91 -13.63
CA VAL A 99 -7.73 0.01 -12.55
C VAL A 99 -7.70 0.82 -11.27
N THR A 100 -8.26 0.28 -10.19
CA THR A 100 -8.21 0.90 -8.88
C THR A 100 -7.44 0.00 -7.93
N ILE A 101 -6.45 0.59 -7.25
CA ILE A 101 -5.69 -0.10 -6.21
C ILE A 101 -5.87 0.69 -4.93
N SER A 102 -6.25 0.02 -3.84
CA SER A 102 -6.32 0.68 -2.54
C SER A 102 -5.64 -0.17 -1.48
N PHE A 103 -5.02 0.53 -0.51
CA PHE A 103 -4.43 -0.08 0.67
C PHE A 103 -5.04 0.56 1.90
N ARG A 104 -5.47 -0.27 2.85
CA ARG A 104 -5.90 0.17 4.17
C ARG A 104 -4.83 -0.22 5.16
N TYR A 105 -4.17 0.78 5.74
CA TYR A 105 -3.10 0.56 6.71
C TYR A 105 -3.67 0.69 8.12
N GLU A 106 -3.44 -0.33 8.94
CA GLU A 106 -3.85 -0.36 10.34
C GLU A 106 -2.69 -0.84 11.21
N LEU A 107 -2.47 -0.16 12.34
CA LEU A 107 -1.52 -0.62 13.33
C LEU A 107 -2.21 -1.51 14.35
N GLN A 108 -1.53 -2.57 14.77
CA GLN A 108 -2.00 -3.52 15.76
C GLN A 108 -0.92 -3.75 16.81
N ASP A 109 -1.29 -4.35 17.93
CA ASP A 109 -0.38 -4.76 19.01
C ASP A 109 0.51 -3.61 19.49
N GLY A 110 -0.09 -2.44 19.72
CA GLY A 110 0.64 -1.26 20.20
C GLY A 110 1.60 -0.69 19.17
N GLY A 111 1.34 -0.90 17.88
CA GLY A 111 2.17 -0.40 16.79
C GLY A 111 3.26 -1.36 16.34
N ARG A 112 3.33 -2.55 16.92
CA ARG A 112 4.34 -3.54 16.53
C ARG A 112 4.02 -4.27 15.24
N ARG A 113 2.75 -4.28 14.84
CA ARG A 113 2.28 -4.95 13.63
C ARG A 113 1.52 -3.98 12.75
N LEU A 114 1.80 -4.01 11.45
CA LEU A 114 1.09 -3.23 10.45
C LEU A 114 0.35 -4.17 9.51
N ARG A 115 -0.95 -3.97 9.38
CA ARG A 115 -1.76 -4.66 8.38
C ARG A 115 -1.99 -3.73 7.20
N ALA A 116 -1.72 -4.23 6.00
CA ALA A 116 -1.98 -3.52 4.76
C ALA A 116 -2.94 -4.36 3.91
N ALA A 117 -4.22 -4.02 3.96
CA ALA A 117 -5.26 -4.72 3.19
C ALA A 117 -5.34 -4.08 1.80
N GLU A 118 -4.96 -4.82 0.80
CA GLU A 118 -4.93 -4.38 -0.59
C GLU A 118 -6.15 -4.88 -1.35
N GLN A 119 -6.78 -3.99 -2.12
CA GLN A 119 -7.81 -4.34 -3.08
C GLN A 119 -7.39 -3.84 -4.45
N LEU A 120 -7.37 -4.74 -5.42
CA LEU A 120 -7.11 -4.40 -6.81
C LEU A 120 -8.36 -4.73 -7.61
N ARG A 121 -8.87 -3.75 -8.37
CA ARG A 121 -10.10 -3.90 -9.16
C ARG A 121 -9.87 -3.38 -10.57
N GLY A 122 -10.39 -4.09 -11.55
CA GLY A 122 -10.29 -3.72 -12.95
C GLY A 122 -9.25 -4.53 -13.70
N GLY A 123 -9.18 -4.35 -15.02
CA GLY A 123 -8.23 -5.07 -15.85
C GLY A 123 -8.42 -6.59 -15.88
N GLY A 124 -9.56 -7.09 -15.40
CA GLY A 124 -9.81 -8.54 -15.33
C GLY A 124 -8.98 -9.28 -14.29
N ARG A 125 -8.39 -8.56 -13.33
CA ARG A 125 -7.47 -9.12 -12.33
C ARG A 125 -7.86 -8.75 -10.91
N ASP A 126 -9.16 -8.72 -10.64
CA ASP A 126 -9.64 -8.41 -9.30
C ASP A 126 -9.02 -9.35 -8.27
N GLN A 127 -8.42 -8.78 -7.22
CA GLN A 127 -7.80 -9.56 -6.17
C GLN A 127 -7.73 -8.78 -4.87
N ASP A 128 -7.69 -9.52 -3.77
CA ASP A 128 -7.48 -8.97 -2.45
C ASP A 128 -6.25 -9.62 -1.84
N ASN A 129 -5.41 -8.80 -1.21
CA ASN A 129 -4.24 -9.28 -0.50
C ASN A 129 -4.21 -8.65 0.89
N LEU A 130 -3.87 -9.44 1.89
CA LEU A 130 -3.59 -8.94 3.22
C LEU A 130 -2.10 -9.13 3.48
N TRP A 131 -1.38 -8.01 3.50
CA TRP A 131 0.04 -7.97 3.80
C TRP A 131 0.20 -7.66 5.28
N VAL A 132 0.93 -8.51 5.99
CA VAL A 132 1.21 -8.30 7.41
C VAL A 132 2.69 -8.05 7.59
N PHE A 133 3.02 -6.94 8.23
CA PHE A 133 4.40 -6.53 8.50
C PHE A 133 4.62 -6.43 10.00
N GLU A 134 5.81 -6.78 10.44
CA GLU A 134 6.24 -6.63 11.83
C GLU A 134 7.23 -5.49 11.94
N ARG A 135 7.08 -4.63 12.95
CA ARG A 135 8.01 -3.53 13.18
C ARG A 135 9.36 -4.07 13.64
N ARG A 136 10.40 -3.52 13.07
CA ARG A 136 11.76 -3.79 13.50
C ARG A 136 12.09 -3.11 14.81
#